data_88d3bbf372bcb5a826f215d332669db4
#
_entry.id   88d3bbf372bcb5a826f215d332669db4
#
_cell.length_a   1.000
_cell.length_b   1.000
_cell.length_c   1.000
_cell.angle_alpha   90.00
_cell.angle_beta   90.00
_cell.angle_gamma   90.00
#
_symmetry.space_group_name_H-M   'P 1'
#
loop_
_entity.id
_entity.type
_entity.pdbx_description
1 polymer ?
#
loop_
_entity_poly.entity_id
_entity_poly.type
_entity_poly.pdbx_seq_one_letter_code
_entity_poly.pdbx_strand_id
1 'polypeptide(L)'
;MLVSLKGQGVLIVGASSGIGRETAVLFAREGANVTASARREDRLRGLQHDLAEEGFPIEIASADASNAAEMEQLAGRARARFGSLDILVYSAGTNTPDRSMKRLNQDIWDMMLSVNLNGAYYATRAVLPAMRERGSGHLIYVSSISGLTPDVSGAAYQAAKRGILGLAHAVRVEEKEHGIRTCVICPGLVDTEILEKRPVKPTADILAKALQPEDVAEAILAVARLPPRAVVPEMQILPTYL
;
A
#
# COMPACT_ATOMS: atom_id res chain seq x y z
N MET A 1 2.86 -22.87 10.51
CA MET A 1 3.23 -21.80 11.47
C MET A 1 3.37 -20.50 10.69
N LEU A 2 2.97 -19.38 11.27
CA LEU A 2 3.19 -18.04 10.69
C LEU A 2 4.69 -17.70 10.76
N VAL A 3 5.15 -16.90 9.80
CA VAL A 3 6.54 -16.44 9.73
C VAL A 3 6.71 -15.20 10.62
N SER A 4 7.83 -15.09 11.33
CA SER A 4 8.18 -13.88 12.06
C SER A 4 8.62 -12.78 11.08
N LEU A 5 8.21 -11.53 11.35
CA LEU A 5 8.71 -10.37 10.61
C LEU A 5 9.99 -9.77 11.22
N LYS A 6 10.45 -10.31 12.35
CA LYS A 6 11.63 -9.77 13.04
C LYS A 6 12.85 -9.73 12.12
N GLY A 7 13.40 -8.54 11.94
CA GLY A 7 14.56 -8.28 11.10
C GLY A 7 14.31 -8.26 9.58
N GLN A 8 13.07 -8.51 9.11
CA GLN A 8 12.76 -8.39 7.68
C GLN A 8 12.75 -6.91 7.25
N GLY A 9 13.35 -6.60 6.12
CA GLY A 9 13.32 -5.28 5.50
C GLY A 9 11.97 -5.02 4.81
N VAL A 10 11.26 -3.99 5.26
CA VAL A 10 9.91 -3.65 4.77
C VAL A 10 9.88 -2.22 4.26
N LEU A 11 9.44 -2.03 3.02
CA LEU A 11 9.17 -0.73 2.44
C LEU A 11 7.67 -0.50 2.36
N ILE A 12 7.19 0.58 2.99
CA ILE A 12 5.78 0.98 2.96
C ILE A 12 5.65 2.33 2.25
N VAL A 13 5.02 2.33 1.08
CA VAL A 13 4.76 3.53 0.29
C VAL A 13 3.34 4.02 0.56
N GLY A 14 3.19 5.27 1.00
CA GLY A 14 1.92 5.85 1.42
C GLY A 14 1.69 5.81 2.94
N ALA A 15 2.76 5.87 3.73
CA ALA A 15 2.74 5.69 5.19
C ALA A 15 2.44 6.96 6.01
N SER A 16 2.06 8.08 5.40
CA SER A 16 1.81 9.33 6.16
C SER A 16 0.43 9.40 6.82
N SER A 17 -0.50 8.49 6.50
CA SER A 17 -1.84 8.42 7.10
C SER A 17 -2.54 7.10 6.77
N GLY A 18 -3.65 6.83 7.45
CA GLY A 18 -4.56 5.73 7.16
C GLY A 18 -3.89 4.37 7.15
N ILE A 19 -4.30 3.51 6.21
CA ILE A 19 -3.85 2.10 6.11
C ILE A 19 -2.33 1.97 6.12
N GLY A 20 -1.62 2.80 5.33
CA GLY A 20 -0.16 2.72 5.25
C GLY A 20 0.55 3.09 6.56
N ARG A 21 0.02 4.09 7.30
CA ARG A 21 0.52 4.46 8.62
C ARG A 21 0.34 3.33 9.62
N GLU A 22 -0.86 2.78 9.72
CA GLU A 22 -1.15 1.70 10.67
C GLU A 22 -0.40 0.41 10.31
N THR A 23 -0.21 0.14 9.01
CA THR A 23 0.68 -0.95 8.57
C THR A 23 2.11 -0.73 9.06
N ALA A 24 2.65 0.49 8.99
CA ALA A 24 3.99 0.78 9.49
C ALA A 24 4.11 0.58 11.01
N VAL A 25 3.08 0.99 11.76
CA VAL A 25 3.00 0.77 13.22
C VAL A 25 3.02 -0.72 13.55
N LEU A 26 2.13 -1.50 12.95
CA LEU A 26 2.04 -2.94 13.23
C LEU A 26 3.32 -3.69 12.86
N PHE A 27 3.87 -3.41 11.68
CA PHE A 27 5.09 -4.08 11.22
C PHE A 27 6.31 -3.74 12.10
N ALA A 28 6.43 -2.49 12.55
CA ALA A 28 7.48 -2.08 13.48
C ALA A 28 7.35 -2.82 14.83
N ARG A 29 6.14 -2.92 15.37
CA ARG A 29 5.85 -3.65 16.62
C ARG A 29 6.11 -5.16 16.49
N GLU A 30 5.97 -5.75 15.31
CA GLU A 30 6.34 -7.13 14.99
C GLU A 30 7.87 -7.32 14.79
N GLY A 31 8.65 -6.25 14.96
CA GLY A 31 10.11 -6.25 14.87
C GLY A 31 10.67 -6.20 13.46
N ALA A 32 9.88 -5.81 12.48
CA ALA A 32 10.37 -5.57 11.13
C ALA A 32 11.25 -4.30 11.05
N ASN A 33 12.21 -4.29 10.14
CA ASN A 33 12.99 -3.12 9.77
C ASN A 33 12.18 -2.27 8.76
N VAL A 34 11.40 -1.32 9.25
CA VAL A 34 10.46 -0.55 8.44
C VAL A 34 11.11 0.70 7.85
N THR A 35 10.97 0.89 6.52
CA THR A 35 11.12 2.18 5.85
C THR A 35 9.73 2.70 5.48
N ALA A 36 9.27 3.76 6.12
CA ALA A 36 8.00 4.42 5.86
C ALA A 36 8.20 5.59 4.89
N SER A 37 7.45 5.61 3.78
CA SER A 37 7.59 6.65 2.76
C SER A 37 6.26 7.28 2.38
N ALA A 38 6.29 8.59 2.16
CA ALA A 38 5.22 9.41 1.61
C ALA A 38 5.76 10.81 1.26
N ARG A 39 4.93 11.66 0.65
CA ARG A 39 5.30 13.05 0.33
C ARG A 39 5.31 13.98 1.56
N ARG A 40 4.46 13.70 2.57
CA ARG A 40 4.30 14.53 3.77
C ARG A 40 5.33 14.16 4.83
N GLU A 41 6.50 14.79 4.76
CA GLU A 41 7.62 14.48 5.63
C GLU A 41 7.33 14.81 7.10
N ASP A 42 6.60 15.87 7.38
CA ASP A 42 6.17 16.28 8.72
C ASP A 42 5.40 15.12 9.43
N ARG A 43 4.50 14.49 8.72
CA ARG A 43 3.73 13.35 9.25
C ARG A 43 4.57 12.09 9.43
N LEU A 44 5.52 11.85 8.52
CA LEU A 44 6.47 10.75 8.68
C LEU A 44 7.37 10.97 9.91
N ARG A 45 7.80 12.19 10.16
CA ARG A 45 8.58 12.54 11.37
C ARG A 45 7.77 12.33 12.64
N GLY A 46 6.48 12.68 12.66
CA GLY A 46 5.58 12.38 13.77
C GLY A 46 5.48 10.88 14.03
N LEU A 47 5.22 10.08 12.98
CA LEU A 47 5.16 8.61 13.09
C LEU A 47 6.48 8.01 13.59
N GLN A 48 7.62 8.51 13.10
CA GLN A 48 8.94 8.07 13.53
C GLN A 48 9.19 8.37 15.01
N HIS A 49 8.80 9.56 15.46
CA HIS A 49 8.93 9.98 16.85
C HIS A 49 8.09 9.10 17.78
N ASP A 50 6.79 8.96 17.46
CA ASP A 50 5.84 8.15 18.26
C ASP A 50 6.36 6.70 18.43
N LEU A 51 6.79 6.08 17.34
CA LEU A 51 7.30 4.71 17.39
C LEU A 51 8.66 4.57 18.08
N ALA A 52 9.50 5.59 18.00
CA ALA A 52 10.78 5.60 18.73
C ALA A 52 10.57 5.68 20.24
N GLU A 53 9.61 6.47 20.71
CA GLU A 53 9.23 6.54 22.12
C GLU A 53 8.66 5.20 22.65
N GLU A 54 7.96 4.45 21.78
CA GLU A 54 7.50 3.09 22.12
C GLU A 54 8.60 2.02 22.04
N GLY A 55 9.80 2.36 21.58
CA GLY A 55 10.92 1.42 21.42
C GLY A 55 10.94 0.66 20.07
N PHE A 56 10.19 1.12 19.08
CA PHE A 56 10.10 0.53 17.74
C PHE A 56 10.58 1.50 16.64
N PRO A 57 11.88 1.84 16.60
CA PRO A 57 12.39 2.84 15.67
C PRO A 57 12.22 2.40 14.21
N ILE A 58 11.81 3.36 13.35
CA ILE A 58 11.67 3.16 11.92
C ILE A 58 12.52 4.17 11.13
N GLU A 59 12.82 3.85 9.87
CA GLU A 59 13.38 4.81 8.92
C GLU A 59 12.25 5.50 8.17
N ILE A 60 12.47 6.78 7.81
CA ILE A 60 11.54 7.54 7.00
C ILE A 60 12.23 8.10 5.75
N ALA A 61 11.48 8.21 4.66
CA ALA A 61 11.95 8.84 3.44
C ALA A 61 10.81 9.57 2.73
N SER A 62 10.97 10.87 2.50
CA SER A 62 10.04 11.60 1.65
C SER A 62 10.25 11.22 0.20
N ALA A 63 9.16 10.82 -0.49
CA ALA A 63 9.18 10.49 -1.92
C ALA A 63 7.79 10.63 -2.53
N ASP A 64 7.74 11.05 -3.79
CA ASP A 64 6.52 11.02 -4.60
C ASP A 64 6.42 9.68 -5.35
N ALA A 65 5.40 8.89 -5.01
CA ALA A 65 5.14 7.61 -5.64
C ALA A 65 4.92 7.70 -7.16
N SER A 66 4.51 8.85 -7.68
CA SER A 66 4.33 9.08 -9.11
C SER A 66 5.65 9.34 -9.87
N ASN A 67 6.78 9.41 -9.16
CA ASN A 67 8.11 9.63 -9.72
C ASN A 67 8.93 8.33 -9.69
N ALA A 68 9.19 7.78 -10.88
CA ALA A 68 9.92 6.51 -11.01
C ALA A 68 11.36 6.57 -10.43
N ALA A 69 12.07 7.68 -10.64
CA ALA A 69 13.43 7.84 -10.12
C ALA A 69 13.46 7.92 -8.58
N GLU A 70 12.46 8.57 -7.98
CA GLU A 70 12.34 8.61 -6.52
C GLU A 70 12.02 7.22 -5.94
N MET A 71 11.21 6.40 -6.62
CA MET A 71 10.96 5.02 -6.20
C MET A 71 12.22 4.13 -6.29
N GLU A 72 13.04 4.30 -7.32
CA GLU A 72 14.33 3.61 -7.43
C GLU A 72 15.30 4.03 -6.29
N GLN A 73 15.42 5.32 -6.03
CA GLN A 73 16.25 5.83 -4.92
C GLN A 73 15.75 5.35 -3.56
N LEU A 74 14.44 5.34 -3.36
CA LEU A 74 13.79 4.89 -2.12
C LEU A 74 14.09 3.41 -1.85
N ALA A 75 13.91 2.54 -2.84
CA ALA A 75 14.22 1.12 -2.72
C ALA A 75 15.71 0.88 -2.45
N GLY A 76 16.58 1.64 -3.12
CA GLY A 76 18.03 1.60 -2.88
C GLY A 76 18.41 1.99 -1.46
N ARG A 77 17.82 3.06 -0.92
CA ARG A 77 18.03 3.51 0.48
C ARG A 77 17.56 2.48 1.49
N ALA A 78 16.35 1.94 1.31
CA ALA A 78 15.80 0.92 2.21
C ALA A 78 16.69 -0.33 2.26
N ARG A 79 17.14 -0.81 1.08
CA ARG A 79 18.08 -1.94 0.98
C ARG A 79 19.43 -1.62 1.64
N ALA A 80 20.01 -0.47 1.38
CA ALA A 80 21.30 -0.08 1.95
C ALA A 80 21.25 0.03 3.48
N ARG A 81 20.12 0.51 4.03
CA ARG A 81 19.94 0.71 5.47
C ARG A 81 19.82 -0.59 6.23
N PHE A 82 19.11 -1.60 5.69
CA PHE A 82 18.76 -2.83 6.39
C PHE A 82 19.38 -4.10 5.79
N GLY A 83 20.10 -4.00 4.69
CA GLY A 83 20.74 -5.13 4.03
C GLY A 83 19.80 -5.99 3.19
N SER A 84 18.49 -5.91 3.43
CA SER A 84 17.48 -6.64 2.66
C SER A 84 16.25 -5.78 2.40
N LEU A 85 15.48 -6.19 1.40
CA LEU A 85 14.15 -5.66 1.10
C LEU A 85 13.24 -6.85 0.82
N ASP A 86 12.52 -7.28 1.86
CA ASP A 86 11.74 -8.52 1.90
C ASP A 86 10.30 -8.32 1.48
N ILE A 87 9.73 -7.18 1.89
CA ILE A 87 8.32 -6.88 1.70
C ILE A 87 8.17 -5.46 1.16
N LEU A 88 7.36 -5.30 0.11
CA LEU A 88 6.83 -4.01 -0.31
C LEU A 88 5.34 -3.97 0.03
N VAL A 89 4.91 -2.91 0.73
CA VAL A 89 3.49 -2.55 0.85
C VAL A 89 3.25 -1.26 0.10
N TYR A 90 2.46 -1.32 -0.98
CA TYR A 90 2.05 -0.15 -1.72
C TYR A 90 0.64 0.28 -1.29
N SER A 91 0.56 1.30 -0.46
CA SER A 91 -0.68 1.88 0.06
C SER A 91 -0.93 3.33 -0.39
N ALA A 92 -0.03 3.89 -1.24
CA ALA A 92 -0.25 5.22 -1.78
C ALA A 92 -1.47 5.26 -2.69
N GLY A 93 -2.30 6.28 -2.50
CA GLY A 93 -3.50 6.46 -3.30
C GLY A 93 -4.12 7.82 -3.11
N THR A 94 -4.91 8.22 -4.09
CA THR A 94 -5.65 9.48 -4.07
C THR A 94 -6.99 9.33 -4.79
N ASN A 95 -7.90 10.26 -4.56
CA ASN A 95 -9.14 10.43 -5.32
C ASN A 95 -9.42 11.93 -5.49
N THR A 96 -10.53 12.28 -6.16
CA THR A 96 -10.94 13.66 -6.44
C THR A 96 -12.45 13.82 -6.31
N PRO A 97 -12.94 15.02 -5.93
CA PRO A 97 -14.37 15.33 -6.01
C PRO A 97 -14.91 15.28 -7.45
N ASP A 98 -14.10 15.69 -8.43
CA ASP A 98 -14.45 15.75 -9.86
C ASP A 98 -14.26 14.41 -10.58
N ARG A 99 -14.85 13.36 -10.01
CA ARG A 99 -14.64 11.96 -10.40
C ARG A 99 -15.61 11.43 -11.46
N SER A 100 -16.75 12.14 -11.69
CA SER A 100 -17.75 11.71 -12.69
C SER A 100 -17.25 11.97 -14.11
N MET A 101 -17.63 11.12 -15.08
CA MET A 101 -17.23 11.31 -16.49
C MET A 101 -17.57 12.70 -17.04
N LYS A 102 -18.61 13.37 -16.50
CA LYS A 102 -18.98 14.75 -16.88
C LYS A 102 -17.94 15.79 -16.43
N ARG A 103 -17.21 15.55 -15.33
CA ARG A 103 -16.25 16.49 -14.73
C ARG A 103 -14.80 16.05 -14.90
N LEU A 104 -14.60 14.78 -15.23
CA LEU A 104 -13.28 14.20 -15.44
C LEU A 104 -12.65 14.84 -16.68
N ASN A 105 -11.46 15.41 -16.53
CA ASN A 105 -10.62 15.90 -17.60
C ASN A 105 -9.31 15.09 -17.68
N GLN A 106 -8.48 15.38 -18.68
CA GLN A 106 -7.24 14.65 -18.92
C GLN A 106 -6.28 14.76 -17.74
N ASP A 107 -6.08 15.95 -17.16
CA ASP A 107 -5.15 16.17 -16.05
C ASP A 107 -5.55 15.36 -14.82
N ILE A 108 -6.86 15.32 -14.50
CA ILE A 108 -7.39 14.51 -13.40
C ILE A 108 -7.18 13.02 -13.69
N TRP A 109 -7.47 12.58 -14.91
CA TRP A 109 -7.26 11.20 -15.33
C TRP A 109 -5.78 10.79 -15.15
N ASP A 110 -4.85 11.59 -15.68
CA ASP A 110 -3.42 11.32 -15.65
C ASP A 110 -2.88 11.32 -14.21
N MET A 111 -3.28 12.28 -13.39
CA MET A 111 -2.94 12.34 -11.97
C MET A 111 -3.44 11.09 -11.23
N MET A 112 -4.67 10.66 -11.50
CA MET A 112 -5.25 9.47 -10.85
C MET A 112 -4.51 8.20 -11.22
N LEU A 113 -4.18 7.99 -12.50
CA LEU A 113 -3.40 6.85 -12.95
C LEU A 113 -1.97 6.91 -12.44
N SER A 114 -1.36 8.10 -12.48
CA SER A 114 0.02 8.31 -12.05
C SER A 114 0.24 7.87 -10.60
N VAL A 115 -0.63 8.34 -9.68
CA VAL A 115 -0.49 8.01 -8.25
C VAL A 115 -0.98 6.59 -7.95
N ASN A 116 -2.19 6.23 -8.43
CA ASN A 116 -2.82 4.97 -7.97
C ASN A 116 -2.31 3.72 -8.70
N LEU A 117 -1.80 3.84 -9.94
CA LEU A 117 -1.37 2.69 -10.75
C LEU A 117 0.11 2.75 -11.11
N ASN A 118 0.56 3.85 -11.77
CA ASN A 118 1.95 3.93 -12.22
C ASN A 118 2.92 3.89 -11.04
N GLY A 119 2.57 4.53 -9.93
CA GLY A 119 3.37 4.48 -8.71
C GLY A 119 3.53 3.06 -8.15
N ALA A 120 2.48 2.22 -8.20
CA ALA A 120 2.58 0.81 -7.84
C ALA A 120 3.54 0.06 -8.77
N TYR A 121 3.47 0.33 -10.08
CA TYR A 121 4.41 -0.23 -11.05
C TYR A 121 5.85 0.24 -10.79
N TYR A 122 6.09 1.53 -10.53
CA TYR A 122 7.42 2.06 -10.25
C TYR A 122 8.03 1.45 -8.99
N ALA A 123 7.27 1.39 -7.91
CA ALA A 123 7.71 0.76 -6.66
C ALA A 123 8.03 -0.74 -6.87
N THR A 124 7.16 -1.46 -7.59
CA THR A 124 7.39 -2.86 -7.96
C THR A 124 8.69 -3.02 -8.73
N ARG A 125 8.88 -2.26 -9.80
CA ARG A 125 10.09 -2.30 -10.63
C ARG A 125 11.35 -2.03 -9.83
N ALA A 126 11.29 -1.10 -8.87
CA ALA A 126 12.42 -0.71 -8.05
C ALA A 126 12.88 -1.81 -7.07
N VAL A 127 11.94 -2.62 -6.56
CA VAL A 127 12.28 -3.66 -5.57
C VAL A 127 12.59 -5.02 -6.20
N LEU A 128 12.05 -5.33 -7.37
CA LEU A 128 12.19 -6.64 -8.02
C LEU A 128 13.64 -7.10 -8.21
N PRO A 129 14.61 -6.27 -8.65
CA PRO A 129 15.99 -6.73 -8.82
C PRO A 129 16.60 -7.33 -7.55
N ALA A 130 16.40 -6.67 -6.41
CA ALA A 130 16.90 -7.16 -5.12
C ALA A 130 16.19 -8.43 -4.65
N MET A 131 14.88 -8.53 -4.91
CA MET A 131 14.10 -9.72 -4.56
C MET A 131 14.47 -10.92 -5.43
N ARG A 132 14.71 -10.71 -6.74
CA ARG A 132 15.19 -11.77 -7.65
C ARG A 132 16.57 -12.29 -7.24
N GLU A 133 17.50 -11.39 -6.95
CA GLU A 133 18.84 -11.75 -6.49
C GLU A 133 18.81 -12.64 -5.24
N ARG A 134 17.85 -12.38 -4.34
CA ARG A 134 17.67 -13.14 -3.12
C ARG A 134 16.82 -14.41 -3.28
N GLY A 135 16.08 -14.54 -4.36
CA GLY A 135 15.18 -15.67 -4.59
C GLY A 135 13.94 -15.65 -3.66
N SER A 136 13.55 -14.47 -3.17
CA SER A 136 12.32 -14.33 -2.37
C SER A 136 11.87 -12.86 -2.28
N GLY A 137 10.55 -12.66 -2.17
CA GLY A 137 9.95 -11.35 -1.99
C GLY A 137 8.45 -11.44 -1.79
N HIS A 138 7.86 -10.40 -1.19
CA HIS A 138 6.42 -10.29 -1.04
C HIS A 138 5.95 -8.87 -1.37
N LEU A 139 5.14 -8.73 -2.39
CA LEU A 139 4.57 -7.46 -2.84
C LEU A 139 3.09 -7.42 -2.45
N ILE A 140 2.72 -6.48 -1.60
CA ILE A 140 1.34 -6.31 -1.11
C ILE A 140 0.83 -4.95 -1.57
N TYR A 141 -0.27 -4.96 -2.31
CA TYR A 141 -0.87 -3.76 -2.87
C TYR A 141 -2.22 -3.48 -2.23
N VAL A 142 -2.45 -2.23 -1.84
CA VAL A 142 -3.77 -1.80 -1.37
C VAL A 142 -4.56 -1.23 -2.55
N SER A 143 -5.49 -2.05 -3.04
CA SER A 143 -6.46 -1.64 -4.05
C SER A 143 -7.75 -1.09 -3.40
N SER A 144 -8.89 -1.55 -3.81
CA SER A 144 -10.22 -1.22 -3.30
C SER A 144 -11.24 -2.23 -3.82
N ILE A 145 -12.37 -2.37 -3.13
CA ILE A 145 -13.55 -3.04 -3.69
C ILE A 145 -13.98 -2.41 -5.02
N SER A 146 -13.74 -1.10 -5.21
CA SER A 146 -13.98 -0.38 -6.48
C SER A 146 -13.15 -0.90 -7.66
N GLY A 147 -12.08 -1.65 -7.40
CA GLY A 147 -11.34 -2.38 -8.44
C GLY A 147 -11.99 -3.71 -8.84
N LEU A 148 -12.93 -4.22 -8.07
CA LEU A 148 -13.61 -5.49 -8.29
C LEU A 148 -15.06 -5.30 -8.75
N THR A 149 -15.79 -4.42 -8.12
CA THR A 149 -17.21 -4.17 -8.38
C THR A 149 -17.46 -2.72 -8.80
N PRO A 150 -18.44 -2.45 -9.68
CA PRO A 150 -18.80 -1.09 -10.05
C PRO A 150 -19.34 -0.30 -8.86
N ASP A 151 -18.91 0.95 -8.74
CA ASP A 151 -19.40 1.88 -7.71
C ASP A 151 -19.31 3.35 -8.17
N VAL A 152 -19.56 4.28 -7.25
CA VAL A 152 -19.55 5.73 -7.51
C VAL A 152 -18.16 6.38 -7.30
N SER A 153 -17.10 5.60 -7.19
CA SER A 153 -15.74 6.12 -6.93
C SER A 153 -15.10 6.82 -8.13
N GLY A 154 -15.72 6.71 -9.30
CA GLY A 154 -15.30 7.38 -10.52
C GLY A 154 -14.43 6.51 -11.45
N ALA A 155 -14.50 6.79 -12.75
CA ALA A 155 -13.89 5.97 -13.80
C ALA A 155 -12.36 5.84 -13.64
N ALA A 156 -11.65 6.96 -13.43
CA ALA A 156 -10.20 6.95 -13.29
C ALA A 156 -9.73 6.16 -12.05
N TYR A 157 -10.46 6.28 -10.94
CA TYR A 157 -10.14 5.52 -9.72
C TYR A 157 -10.37 4.02 -9.92
N GLN A 158 -11.53 3.64 -10.45
CA GLN A 158 -11.84 2.23 -10.73
C GLN A 158 -10.87 1.63 -11.74
N ALA A 159 -10.54 2.35 -12.82
CA ALA A 159 -9.55 1.90 -13.81
C ALA A 159 -8.18 1.67 -13.14
N ALA A 160 -7.70 2.62 -12.34
CA ALA A 160 -6.42 2.49 -11.65
C ALA A 160 -6.42 1.33 -10.64
N LYS A 161 -7.48 1.22 -9.81
CA LYS A 161 -7.56 0.15 -8.79
C LYS A 161 -7.76 -1.23 -9.42
N ARG A 162 -8.46 -1.33 -10.57
CA ARG A 162 -8.53 -2.55 -11.38
C ARG A 162 -7.17 -2.87 -12.01
N GLY A 163 -6.45 -1.86 -12.50
CA GLY A 163 -5.11 -2.01 -13.06
C GLY A 163 -4.09 -2.61 -12.09
N ILE A 164 -4.20 -2.29 -10.78
CA ILE A 164 -3.36 -2.89 -9.73
C ILE A 164 -3.53 -4.41 -9.68
N LEU A 165 -4.76 -4.94 -9.81
CA LEU A 165 -4.97 -6.39 -9.83
C LEU A 165 -4.27 -7.03 -11.02
N GLY A 166 -4.41 -6.42 -12.22
CA GLY A 166 -3.71 -6.89 -13.42
C GLY A 166 -2.18 -6.89 -13.23
N LEU A 167 -1.62 -5.79 -12.71
CA LEU A 167 -0.20 -5.71 -12.40
C LEU A 167 0.25 -6.80 -11.43
N ALA A 168 -0.43 -6.95 -10.31
CA ALA A 168 -0.07 -7.91 -9.28
C ALA A 168 -0.14 -9.35 -9.78
N HIS A 169 -1.17 -9.68 -10.57
CA HIS A 169 -1.35 -11.01 -11.13
C HIS A 169 -0.28 -11.34 -12.18
N ALA A 170 0.08 -10.40 -13.06
CA ALA A 170 1.17 -10.56 -14.03
C ALA A 170 2.49 -10.81 -13.30
N VAL A 171 2.86 -9.94 -12.35
CA VAL A 171 4.09 -10.07 -11.57
C VAL A 171 4.14 -11.42 -10.83
N ARG A 172 3.02 -11.88 -10.25
CA ARG A 172 2.95 -13.18 -9.57
C ARG A 172 3.29 -14.35 -10.51
N VAL A 173 2.82 -14.29 -11.74
CA VAL A 173 3.08 -15.37 -12.72
C VAL A 173 4.50 -15.30 -13.26
N GLU A 174 4.99 -14.10 -13.55
CA GLU A 174 6.31 -13.87 -14.12
C GLU A 174 7.45 -14.15 -13.12
N GLU A 175 7.23 -13.85 -11.82
CA GLU A 175 8.27 -13.88 -10.79
C GLU A 175 8.20 -15.10 -9.86
N LYS A 176 7.29 -16.04 -10.09
CA LYS A 176 7.11 -17.22 -9.22
C LYS A 176 8.37 -18.08 -9.08
N GLU A 177 9.15 -18.21 -10.15
CA GLU A 177 10.40 -18.98 -10.15
C GLU A 177 11.52 -18.31 -9.31
N HIS A 178 11.37 -17.01 -9.05
CA HIS A 178 12.21 -16.25 -8.12
C HIS A 178 11.67 -16.24 -6.69
N GLY A 179 10.65 -17.05 -6.37
CA GLY A 179 10.07 -17.09 -5.03
C GLY A 179 9.34 -15.81 -4.62
N ILE A 180 8.95 -14.95 -5.58
CA ILE A 180 8.27 -13.68 -5.32
C ILE A 180 6.76 -13.90 -5.34
N ARG A 181 6.09 -13.41 -4.31
CA ARG A 181 4.64 -13.49 -4.13
C ARG A 181 4.00 -12.13 -4.23
N THR A 182 2.75 -12.10 -4.67
CA THR A 182 1.96 -10.86 -4.66
C THR A 182 0.62 -11.09 -3.98
N CYS A 183 0.11 -10.05 -3.31
CA CYS A 183 -1.25 -10.01 -2.78
C CYS A 183 -1.87 -8.65 -3.08
N VAL A 184 -3.14 -8.61 -3.45
CA VAL A 184 -3.92 -7.37 -3.55
C VAL A 184 -4.98 -7.37 -2.46
N ILE A 185 -4.90 -6.43 -1.54
CA ILE A 185 -5.93 -6.18 -0.53
C ILE A 185 -6.96 -5.23 -1.14
N CYS A 186 -8.22 -5.63 -1.11
CA CYS A 186 -9.35 -4.90 -1.67
C CYS A 186 -10.33 -4.51 -0.56
N PRO A 187 -10.06 -3.42 0.20
CA PRO A 187 -10.94 -3.00 1.27
C PRO A 187 -12.22 -2.35 0.72
N GLY A 188 -13.29 -2.48 1.50
CA GLY A 188 -14.52 -1.70 1.35
C GLY A 188 -14.33 -0.27 1.83
N LEU A 189 -15.35 0.29 2.48
CA LEU A 189 -15.27 1.62 3.08
C LEU A 189 -14.36 1.57 4.31
N VAL A 190 -13.29 2.36 4.30
CA VAL A 190 -12.35 2.54 5.42
C VAL A 190 -12.39 4.01 5.85
N ASP A 191 -12.45 4.28 7.14
CA ASP A 191 -12.42 5.64 7.68
C ASP A 191 -10.99 6.22 7.58
N THR A 192 -10.72 6.94 6.50
CA THR A 192 -9.43 7.53 6.19
C THR A 192 -9.60 8.90 5.55
N GLU A 193 -8.53 9.70 5.55
CA GLU A 193 -8.50 11.04 4.93
C GLU A 193 -8.90 11.08 3.44
N ILE A 194 -8.83 9.95 2.71
CA ILE A 194 -9.26 9.89 1.31
C ILE A 194 -10.76 10.18 1.16
N LEU A 195 -11.56 9.96 2.20
CA LEU A 195 -12.99 10.23 2.22
C LEU A 195 -13.28 11.73 2.15
N GLU A 196 -12.36 12.59 2.61
CA GLU A 196 -12.45 14.05 2.48
C GLU A 196 -12.54 14.51 1.01
N LYS A 197 -12.03 13.69 0.09
CA LYS A 197 -12.09 13.92 -1.36
C LYS A 197 -13.37 13.40 -2.01
N ARG A 198 -14.34 12.92 -1.24
CA ARG A 198 -15.64 12.52 -1.79
C ARG A 198 -16.51 13.75 -2.08
N PRO A 199 -17.26 13.77 -3.21
CA PRO A 199 -18.25 14.82 -3.47
C PRO A 199 -19.30 14.92 -2.36
N VAL A 200 -19.69 13.78 -1.82
CA VAL A 200 -20.56 13.64 -0.64
C VAL A 200 -19.80 12.82 0.41
N LYS A 201 -19.53 13.46 1.53
CA LYS A 201 -18.85 12.79 2.64
C LYS A 201 -19.79 11.82 3.33
N PRO A 202 -19.30 10.65 3.81
CA PRO A 202 -20.09 9.75 4.63
C PRO A 202 -20.57 10.45 5.91
N THR A 203 -21.76 10.11 6.37
CA THR A 203 -22.28 10.56 7.66
C THR A 203 -21.55 9.87 8.82
N ALA A 204 -21.65 10.43 10.04
CA ALA A 204 -21.07 9.83 11.23
C ALA A 204 -21.56 8.38 11.45
N ASP A 205 -22.84 8.11 11.19
CA ASP A 205 -23.43 6.76 11.30
C ASP A 205 -22.84 5.76 10.30
N ILE A 206 -22.46 6.22 9.11
CA ILE A 206 -21.77 5.39 8.11
C ILE A 206 -20.31 5.17 8.53
N LEU A 207 -19.62 6.21 9.00
CA LEU A 207 -18.24 6.09 9.48
C LEU A 207 -18.12 5.18 10.70
N ALA A 208 -19.08 5.21 11.61
CA ALA A 208 -19.12 4.30 12.78
C ALA A 208 -19.23 2.81 12.40
N LYS A 209 -19.64 2.51 11.17
CA LYS A 209 -19.74 1.13 10.63
C LYS A 209 -18.64 0.80 9.64
N ALA A 210 -17.85 1.77 9.25
CA ALA A 210 -16.73 1.58 8.32
C ALA A 210 -15.60 0.80 8.97
N LEU A 211 -14.79 0.15 8.15
CA LEU A 211 -13.51 -0.38 8.61
C LEU A 211 -12.63 0.76 9.14
N GLN A 212 -11.84 0.45 10.14
CA GLN A 212 -10.75 1.32 10.56
C GLN A 212 -9.46 0.98 9.79
N PRO A 213 -8.52 1.91 9.63
CA PRO A 213 -7.22 1.62 8.99
C PRO A 213 -6.50 0.42 9.58
N GLU A 214 -6.62 0.22 10.90
CA GLU A 214 -6.05 -0.89 11.66
C GLU A 214 -6.59 -2.25 11.20
N ASP A 215 -7.88 -2.36 10.88
CA ASP A 215 -8.48 -3.60 10.40
C ASP A 215 -7.82 -4.07 9.09
N VAL A 216 -7.52 -3.12 8.20
CA VAL A 216 -6.86 -3.41 6.94
C VAL A 216 -5.37 -3.70 7.14
N ALA A 217 -4.72 -3.00 8.07
CA ALA A 217 -3.32 -3.24 8.42
C ALA A 217 -3.12 -4.64 9.03
N GLU A 218 -4.05 -5.12 9.86
CA GLU A 218 -4.06 -6.51 10.38
C GLU A 218 -4.22 -7.53 9.26
N ALA A 219 -5.07 -7.28 8.27
CA ALA A 219 -5.20 -8.15 7.10
C ALA A 219 -3.89 -8.21 6.28
N ILE A 220 -3.21 -7.06 6.10
CA ILE A 220 -1.89 -6.98 5.45
C ILE A 220 -0.86 -7.77 6.27
N LEU A 221 -0.82 -7.62 7.59
CA LEU A 221 0.07 -8.34 8.48
C LEU A 221 -0.17 -9.85 8.42
N ALA A 222 -1.42 -10.29 8.46
CA ALA A 222 -1.78 -11.70 8.37
C ALA A 222 -1.25 -12.32 7.06
N VAL A 223 -1.42 -11.64 5.93
CA VAL A 223 -0.90 -12.08 4.63
C VAL A 223 0.63 -12.09 4.61
N ALA A 224 1.28 -11.06 5.13
CA ALA A 224 2.73 -10.95 5.19
C ALA A 224 3.38 -12.12 5.95
N ARG A 225 2.73 -12.60 7.00
CA ARG A 225 3.18 -13.69 7.88
C ARG A 225 2.91 -15.09 7.35
N LEU A 226 2.26 -15.24 6.20
CA LEU A 226 2.06 -16.56 5.59
C LEU A 226 3.40 -17.17 5.16
N PRO A 227 3.55 -18.51 5.31
CA PRO A 227 4.80 -19.18 4.92
C PRO A 227 5.06 -19.03 3.41
N PRO A 228 6.33 -19.04 2.96
CA PRO A 228 6.69 -18.80 1.55
C PRO A 228 5.97 -19.67 0.52
N ARG A 229 5.56 -20.88 0.89
CA ARG A 229 4.80 -21.80 0.04
C ARG A 229 3.33 -21.42 -0.17
N ALA A 230 2.83 -20.43 0.59
CA ALA A 230 1.44 -19.99 0.52
C ALA A 230 1.35 -18.58 -0.11
N VAL A 231 0.37 -18.41 -0.98
CA VAL A 231 0.03 -17.10 -1.56
C VAL A 231 -1.47 -16.88 -1.46
N VAL A 232 -1.84 -15.64 -1.09
CA VAL A 232 -3.21 -15.12 -1.20
C VAL A 232 -3.17 -14.08 -2.32
N PRO A 233 -3.62 -14.40 -3.55
CA PRO A 233 -3.52 -13.46 -4.67
C PRO A 233 -4.36 -12.20 -4.46
N GLU A 234 -5.57 -12.37 -3.88
CA GLU A 234 -6.52 -11.31 -3.58
C GLU A 234 -7.17 -11.55 -2.23
N MET A 235 -7.42 -10.47 -1.49
CA MET A 235 -8.17 -10.50 -0.25
C MET A 235 -9.15 -9.33 -0.21
N GLN A 236 -10.43 -9.63 -0.06
CA GLN A 236 -11.46 -8.64 0.20
C GLN A 236 -11.68 -8.54 1.71
N ILE A 237 -11.75 -7.31 2.22
CA ILE A 237 -12.14 -7.02 3.60
C ILE A 237 -13.21 -5.94 3.57
N LEU A 238 -14.38 -6.26 4.11
CA LEU A 238 -15.57 -5.43 4.00
C LEU A 238 -16.13 -5.11 5.39
N PRO A 239 -16.72 -3.93 5.57
CA PRO A 239 -17.48 -3.65 6.78
C PRO A 239 -18.64 -4.64 6.92
N THR A 240 -18.87 -5.13 8.12
CA THR A 240 -19.94 -6.14 8.38
C THR A 240 -21.34 -5.61 8.10
N TYR A 241 -21.54 -4.30 8.29
CA TYR A 241 -22.87 -3.67 8.28
C TYR A 241 -23.08 -2.66 7.14
N LEU A 242 -22.24 -2.67 6.11
CA LEU A 242 -22.38 -1.79 4.93
C LEU A 242 -22.42 -2.60 3.65
#